data_4a81597091337f77366737d46525bfb1
#
_entry.id   4a81597091337f77366737d46525bfb1
#
_cell.length_a   1.000
_cell.length_b   1.000
_cell.length_c   1.000
_cell.angle_alpha   90.00
_cell.angle_beta   90.00
_cell.angle_gamma   90.00
#
_symmetry.space_group_name_H-M   'P 1'
#
loop_
_entity.id
_entity.type
_entity.pdbx_description
1 polymer ?
#
loop_
_entity_poly.entity_id
_entity_poly.type
_entity_poly.pdbx_seq_one_letter_code
_entity_poly.pdbx_strand_id
1 'polypeptide(L)'
;MGLRDGVRARNESAWLLPNDGTRTNHRLRRDMRRFADEDEIDLVIVGCGAGGSVLLQRLTRAGWRVAALDAGPFWDPDTDWVSDEAGSHHLYWTDPRLIAGSDPVPMGSNNSGRGVGGSMVHYAGYTPRFHPSDFTTRTVDGVGADWPVSYPQLRPYYEQLEQELPVAGERWPWGDPHGYPHRPHPVGGNGEVFLRGAAKLGITAKVGPVAIANGRFGNRPHCIYRGFCLQGCKVNAKASPLITHVPDALAHGAEVRADAMVTRIAVDERTGRATGVHYVANGRERFQRAQMVAVAGYSIETPRLLLNSASSRFPGGLCNDFDQVGRYLMVQGAPQTAGRFDAEVRMYKAPPPEVSTEAFYETDPGRDYKRGFSIQTVSPLPITWAEHVAAQGHWGPALREYMRDYVHWSCLGALCEFLPRPENRVTLADEKDSYGLPVACFSYSQCDNDRALTRAAQTVMEDILHAAGADEVITIQRYAHLVGGARMAADERHGVVDRHCRSFAVPNLYVTDGSVLPTQGSANPALTIMAVAARAAHYLTAGAAGGIS
;
A
#
# COMPACT_ATOMS: atom_id res chain seq x y z
N MET A 1 8.87 3.74 -27.77
CA MET A 1 7.67 4.39 -28.35
C MET A 1 6.56 3.38 -28.17
N GLY A 2 5.81 3.59 -27.11
CA GLY A 2 5.32 2.47 -26.37
C GLY A 2 3.82 2.31 -26.38
N LEU A 3 3.40 1.27 -25.70
CA LEU A 3 2.02 0.92 -25.32
C LEU A 3 1.17 2.09 -24.80
N ARG A 4 1.79 3.19 -24.32
CA ARG A 4 1.09 4.41 -23.90
C ARG A 4 0.37 5.11 -25.04
N ASP A 5 0.97 5.19 -26.24
CA ASP A 5 0.37 5.88 -27.37
C ASP A 5 -0.81 5.09 -27.95
N GLY A 6 -0.69 3.77 -28.00
CA GLY A 6 -1.79 2.91 -28.43
C GLY A 6 -2.98 2.86 -27.45
N VAL A 7 -2.73 3.02 -26.15
CA VAL A 7 -3.76 3.09 -25.11
C VAL A 7 -4.47 4.46 -25.13
N ARG A 8 -3.74 5.54 -25.35
CA ARG A 8 -4.34 6.88 -25.50
C ARG A 8 -5.30 6.96 -26.69
N ALA A 9 -4.88 6.43 -27.86
CA ALA A 9 -5.74 6.44 -29.04
C ALA A 9 -7.06 5.65 -28.88
N ARG A 10 -7.09 4.61 -28.05
CA ARG A 10 -8.32 3.83 -27.77
C ARG A 10 -9.29 4.50 -26.82
N ASN A 11 -8.81 5.46 -26.01
CA ASN A 11 -9.64 6.17 -25.03
C ASN A 11 -10.26 7.46 -25.55
N GLU A 12 -9.89 7.95 -26.72
CA GLU A 12 -10.47 9.15 -27.34
C GLU A 12 -11.96 8.99 -27.68
N SER A 13 -12.48 7.76 -27.73
CA SER A 13 -13.90 7.45 -27.88
C SER A 13 -14.66 7.32 -26.55
N ALA A 14 -14.10 7.77 -25.46
CA ALA A 14 -14.68 7.59 -24.13
C ALA A 14 -15.97 8.38 -23.96
N TRP A 15 -17.05 7.67 -23.72
CA TRP A 15 -18.43 8.13 -23.51
C TRP A 15 -18.63 8.98 -22.24
N LEU A 16 -17.59 9.19 -21.43
CA LEU A 16 -17.66 9.95 -20.20
C LEU A 16 -16.91 11.27 -20.37
N LEU A 17 -17.61 12.37 -20.21
CA LEU A 17 -16.99 13.67 -20.06
C LEU A 17 -16.08 13.65 -18.82
N PRO A 18 -14.91 14.35 -18.87
CA PRO A 18 -14.07 14.54 -17.70
C PRO A 18 -14.90 15.03 -16.52
N ASN A 19 -14.80 14.36 -15.36
CA ASN A 19 -15.51 14.83 -14.17
C ASN A 19 -14.85 16.12 -13.63
N ASP A 20 -15.59 16.90 -12.84
CA ASP A 20 -15.10 18.18 -12.32
C ASP A 20 -13.81 18.03 -11.48
N GLY A 21 -13.65 16.90 -10.79
CA GLY A 21 -12.44 16.59 -10.04
C GLY A 21 -11.23 16.42 -10.94
N THR A 22 -11.36 15.73 -12.07
CA THR A 22 -10.26 15.56 -13.03
C THR A 22 -9.88 16.89 -13.68
N ARG A 23 -10.85 17.71 -14.09
CA ARG A 23 -10.58 19.06 -14.65
C ARG A 23 -9.86 19.94 -13.64
N THR A 24 -10.24 19.89 -12.37
CA THR A 24 -9.57 20.62 -11.30
C THR A 24 -8.12 20.15 -11.15
N ASN A 25 -7.88 18.84 -11.17
CA ASN A 25 -6.54 18.27 -11.06
C ASN A 25 -5.64 18.66 -12.24
N HIS A 26 -6.17 18.68 -13.48
CA HIS A 26 -5.43 19.14 -14.66
C HIS A 26 -4.98 20.59 -14.50
N ARG A 27 -5.87 21.47 -14.02
CA ARG A 27 -5.54 22.88 -13.77
C ARG A 27 -4.46 23.01 -12.69
N LEU A 28 -4.64 22.38 -11.53
CA LEU A 28 -3.67 22.43 -10.43
C LEU A 28 -2.30 21.91 -10.86
N ARG A 29 -2.24 20.81 -11.64
CA ARG A 29 -1.00 20.27 -12.17
C ARG A 29 -0.30 21.22 -13.13
N ARG A 30 -1.05 21.89 -14.04
CA ARG A 30 -0.48 22.87 -14.99
C ARG A 30 0.04 24.09 -14.27
N ASP A 31 -0.71 24.59 -13.28
CA ASP A 31 -0.47 25.84 -12.59
C ASP A 31 0.34 25.67 -11.29
N MET A 32 0.85 24.45 -10.99
CA MET A 32 1.60 24.18 -9.77
C MET A 32 2.90 24.98 -9.70
N ARG A 33 3.29 25.32 -8.48
CA ARG A 33 4.57 25.95 -8.20
C ARG A 33 5.73 25.09 -8.72
N ARG A 34 6.81 25.76 -9.13
CA ARG A 34 8.08 25.13 -9.52
C ARG A 34 9.20 25.74 -8.68
N PHE A 35 10.05 24.88 -8.16
CA PHE A 35 11.30 25.28 -7.50
C PHE A 35 12.45 25.01 -8.46
N ALA A 36 13.43 25.91 -8.52
CA ALA A 36 14.66 25.67 -9.26
C ALA A 36 15.48 24.59 -8.52
N ASP A 37 16.34 23.86 -9.25
CA ASP A 37 17.17 22.81 -8.64
C ASP A 37 18.15 23.38 -7.59
N GLU A 38 18.61 24.61 -7.79
CA GLU A 38 19.45 25.38 -6.87
C GLU A 38 18.71 26.00 -5.68
N ASP A 39 17.38 26.08 -5.71
CA ASP A 39 16.59 26.55 -4.58
C ASP A 39 16.73 25.60 -3.40
N GLU A 40 17.13 26.12 -2.24
CA GLU A 40 17.05 25.36 -1.00
C GLU A 40 15.62 25.43 -0.47
N ILE A 41 14.90 24.30 -0.56
CA ILE A 41 13.52 24.15 -0.05
C ILE A 41 13.53 23.57 1.37
N ASP A 42 12.41 23.69 2.10
CA ASP A 42 12.33 23.21 3.48
C ASP A 42 12.38 21.69 3.53
N LEU A 43 11.71 21.02 2.60
CA LEU A 43 11.67 19.56 2.53
C LEU A 43 11.57 19.03 1.10
N VAL A 44 12.39 18.03 0.77
CA VAL A 44 12.19 17.17 -0.39
C VAL A 44 11.65 15.82 0.06
N ILE A 45 10.61 15.32 -0.61
CA ILE A 45 9.98 14.01 -0.35
C ILE A 45 10.31 13.08 -1.50
N VAL A 46 10.81 11.88 -1.20
CA VAL A 46 11.07 10.82 -2.18
C VAL A 46 9.92 9.84 -2.19
N GLY A 47 9.11 9.86 -3.25
CA GLY A 47 7.88 9.08 -3.40
C GLY A 47 6.62 9.83 -2.96
N CYS A 48 5.58 9.77 -3.79
CA CYS A 48 4.31 10.47 -3.60
C CYS A 48 3.13 9.47 -3.44
N GLY A 49 3.37 8.39 -2.68
CA GLY A 49 2.38 7.37 -2.33
C GLY A 49 1.62 7.70 -1.04
N ALA A 50 1.16 6.67 -0.31
CA ALA A 50 0.37 6.80 0.92
C ALA A 50 1.02 7.73 1.96
N GLY A 51 2.27 7.47 2.32
CA GLY A 51 2.97 8.27 3.35
C GLY A 51 3.42 9.63 2.83
N GLY A 52 4.10 9.67 1.67
CA GLY A 52 4.67 10.91 1.12
C GLY A 52 3.62 11.95 0.77
N SER A 53 2.46 11.56 0.28
CA SER A 53 1.38 12.49 -0.08
C SER A 53 0.73 13.16 1.13
N VAL A 54 0.57 12.42 2.23
CA VAL A 54 0.06 12.97 3.50
C VAL A 54 1.04 13.99 4.04
N LEU A 55 2.33 13.65 4.06
CA LEU A 55 3.38 14.57 4.50
C LEU A 55 3.41 15.83 3.64
N LEU A 56 3.38 15.66 2.30
CA LEU A 56 3.31 16.75 1.33
C LEU A 56 2.16 17.71 1.65
N GLN A 57 0.93 17.18 1.79
CA GLN A 57 -0.26 17.98 2.06
C GLN A 57 -0.18 18.73 3.39
N ARG A 58 0.18 18.04 4.47
CA ARG A 58 0.20 18.63 5.82
C ARG A 58 1.20 19.78 5.92
N LEU A 59 2.40 19.59 5.37
CA LEU A 59 3.48 20.56 5.48
C LEU A 59 3.25 21.76 4.56
N THR A 60 2.74 21.57 3.34
CA THR A 60 2.40 22.71 2.48
C THR A 60 1.23 23.53 3.01
N ARG A 61 0.23 22.91 3.65
CA ARG A 61 -0.80 23.62 4.40
C ARG A 61 -0.24 24.44 5.58
N ALA A 62 0.85 23.99 6.17
CA ALA A 62 1.58 24.72 7.21
C ALA A 62 2.53 25.79 6.66
N GLY A 63 2.53 26.03 5.34
CA GLY A 63 3.31 27.07 4.69
C GLY A 63 4.73 26.68 4.28
N TRP A 64 5.11 25.40 4.37
CA TRP A 64 6.44 24.93 4.00
C TRP A 64 6.62 24.88 2.47
N ARG A 65 7.85 25.10 2.01
CA ARG A 65 8.29 24.90 0.63
C ARG A 65 8.64 23.43 0.44
N VAL A 66 7.73 22.64 -0.15
CA VAL A 66 7.88 21.18 -0.29
C VAL A 66 7.79 20.75 -1.75
N ALA A 67 8.76 19.91 -2.15
CA ALA A 67 8.71 19.20 -3.43
C ALA A 67 8.68 17.68 -3.19
N ALA A 68 7.79 16.96 -3.88
CA ALA A 68 7.79 15.51 -3.92
C ALA A 68 8.30 15.02 -5.28
N LEU A 69 9.25 14.07 -5.28
CA LEU A 69 9.81 13.43 -6.47
C LEU A 69 9.29 12.00 -6.54
N ASP A 70 8.63 11.63 -7.63
CA ASP A 70 8.12 10.28 -7.84
C ASP A 70 8.76 9.65 -9.08
N ALA A 71 9.18 8.39 -8.95
CA ALA A 71 9.88 7.65 -10.01
C ALA A 71 9.00 7.32 -11.22
N GLY A 72 7.69 7.46 -11.09
CA GLY A 72 6.75 7.17 -12.17
C GLY A 72 5.93 8.38 -12.60
N PRO A 73 4.98 8.16 -13.51
CA PRO A 73 4.22 9.23 -14.13
C PRO A 73 3.21 9.88 -13.18
N PHE A 74 2.79 11.07 -13.54
CA PHE A 74 1.62 11.70 -12.97
C PHE A 74 0.39 11.20 -13.72
N TRP A 75 -0.34 10.27 -13.13
CA TRP A 75 -1.49 9.62 -13.75
C TRP A 75 -2.63 10.59 -14.05
N ASP A 76 -3.32 10.32 -15.14
CA ASP A 76 -4.54 11.00 -15.54
C ASP A 76 -5.70 9.98 -15.57
N PRO A 77 -6.69 10.08 -14.69
CA PRO A 77 -7.81 9.14 -14.65
C PRO A 77 -8.60 9.06 -15.97
N ASP A 78 -8.63 10.11 -16.77
CA ASP A 78 -9.38 10.13 -18.03
C ASP A 78 -8.66 9.40 -19.18
N THR A 79 -7.33 9.40 -19.18
CA THR A 79 -6.54 8.79 -20.27
C THR A 79 -5.84 7.50 -19.85
N ASP A 80 -5.39 7.40 -18.61
CA ASP A 80 -4.55 6.30 -18.14
C ASP A 80 -5.35 5.13 -17.51
N TRP A 81 -6.56 5.39 -16.98
CA TRP A 81 -7.42 4.33 -16.48
C TRP A 81 -8.26 3.70 -17.56
N VAL A 82 -7.74 2.68 -18.20
CA VAL A 82 -8.48 1.86 -19.17
C VAL A 82 -9.37 0.86 -18.43
N SER A 83 -10.56 0.57 -18.99
CA SER A 83 -11.42 -0.51 -18.49
C SER A 83 -11.04 -1.85 -19.14
N ASP A 84 -9.76 -2.16 -19.08
CA ASP A 84 -9.14 -3.32 -19.69
C ASP A 84 -8.09 -3.88 -18.72
N GLU A 85 -8.29 -5.12 -18.28
CA GLU A 85 -7.41 -5.76 -17.33
C GLU A 85 -5.98 -5.94 -17.91
N ALA A 86 -5.87 -6.32 -19.18
CA ALA A 86 -4.58 -6.49 -19.85
C ALA A 86 -3.78 -5.18 -19.96
N GLY A 87 -4.49 -4.05 -20.08
CA GLY A 87 -3.86 -2.73 -20.18
C GLY A 87 -3.38 -2.15 -18.85
N SER A 88 -3.61 -2.80 -17.72
CA SER A 88 -3.32 -2.22 -16.40
C SER A 88 -1.88 -2.48 -15.89
N HIS A 89 -1.09 -3.31 -16.57
CA HIS A 89 0.27 -3.67 -16.14
C HIS A 89 1.22 -2.46 -15.99
N HIS A 90 0.98 -1.37 -16.70
CA HIS A 90 1.79 -0.14 -16.61
C HIS A 90 1.70 0.59 -15.27
N LEU A 91 0.72 0.23 -14.42
CA LEU A 91 0.55 0.80 -13.08
C LEU A 91 1.60 0.30 -12.08
N TYR A 92 2.20 -0.85 -12.39
CA TYR A 92 3.07 -1.56 -11.47
C TYR A 92 4.55 -1.27 -11.71
N TRP A 93 5.34 -1.48 -10.68
CA TRP A 93 6.80 -1.46 -10.77
C TRP A 93 7.30 -2.66 -11.58
N THR A 94 7.94 -2.41 -12.69
CA THR A 94 8.42 -3.44 -13.62
C THR A 94 9.95 -3.54 -13.72
N ASP A 95 10.69 -2.63 -13.05
CA ASP A 95 12.15 -2.74 -13.02
C ASP A 95 12.57 -3.99 -12.24
N PRO A 96 13.71 -4.62 -12.59
CA PRO A 96 14.15 -5.87 -11.99
C PRO A 96 14.30 -5.78 -10.47
N ARG A 97 13.88 -6.83 -9.77
CA ARG A 97 14.13 -7.11 -8.37
C ARG A 97 14.47 -8.58 -8.22
N LEU A 98 15.47 -8.92 -7.47
CA LEU A 98 15.86 -10.29 -7.23
C LEU A 98 15.20 -10.85 -5.98
N ILE A 99 14.90 -12.14 -6.02
CA ILE A 99 14.33 -12.88 -4.88
C ILE A 99 15.36 -13.93 -4.48
N ALA A 100 15.65 -13.99 -3.19
CA ALA A 100 16.56 -14.95 -2.58
C ALA A 100 15.94 -15.53 -1.30
N GLY A 101 16.65 -16.43 -0.64
CA GLY A 101 16.20 -17.08 0.59
C GLY A 101 16.14 -18.60 0.44
N SER A 102 15.95 -19.32 1.54
CA SER A 102 15.87 -20.80 1.56
C SER A 102 14.54 -21.34 1.03
N ASP A 103 13.48 -20.53 1.09
CA ASP A 103 12.13 -20.83 0.61
C ASP A 103 11.56 -19.54 -0.02
N PRO A 104 12.08 -19.15 -1.21
CA PRO A 104 11.77 -17.86 -1.78
C PRO A 104 10.29 -17.73 -2.12
N VAL A 105 9.66 -16.69 -1.61
CA VAL A 105 8.27 -16.38 -1.86
C VAL A 105 8.13 -15.63 -3.20
N PRO A 106 7.46 -16.20 -4.20
CA PRO A 106 7.28 -15.52 -5.48
C PRO A 106 6.32 -14.34 -5.30
N MET A 107 6.85 -13.13 -5.42
CA MET A 107 6.06 -11.91 -5.40
C MET A 107 5.82 -11.45 -6.82
N GLY A 108 4.58 -11.52 -7.28
CA GLY A 108 4.20 -11.04 -8.60
C GLY A 108 4.53 -9.57 -8.84
N SER A 109 4.50 -9.14 -10.08
CA SER A 109 4.75 -7.74 -10.49
C SER A 109 3.79 -6.73 -9.86
N ASN A 110 2.62 -7.16 -9.38
CA ASN A 110 1.57 -6.31 -8.86
C ASN A 110 1.70 -5.94 -7.36
N ASN A 111 2.87 -6.15 -6.75
CA ASN A 111 3.07 -5.86 -5.33
C ASN A 111 3.41 -4.39 -5.01
N SER A 112 3.76 -3.59 -6.00
CA SER A 112 4.00 -2.16 -5.82
C SER A 112 3.63 -1.36 -7.05
N GLY A 113 3.04 -0.18 -6.84
CA GLY A 113 2.78 0.78 -7.91
C GLY A 113 3.98 1.67 -8.19
N ARG A 114 4.01 2.27 -9.37
CA ARG A 114 4.98 3.28 -9.77
C ARG A 114 4.24 4.50 -10.31
N GLY A 115 4.36 5.63 -9.65
CA GLY A 115 3.75 6.89 -10.07
C GLY A 115 3.02 7.62 -8.95
N VAL A 116 2.66 8.85 -9.22
CA VAL A 116 2.01 9.74 -8.27
C VAL A 116 0.71 9.13 -7.74
N GLY A 117 0.61 9.02 -6.43
CA GLY A 117 -0.45 8.31 -5.72
C GLY A 117 -0.03 6.92 -5.23
N GLY A 118 1.13 6.41 -5.68
CA GLY A 118 1.70 5.14 -5.24
C GLY A 118 0.77 3.95 -5.46
N SER A 119 0.96 2.89 -4.69
CA SER A 119 0.13 1.67 -4.78
C SER A 119 -1.36 1.89 -4.51
N MET A 120 -1.76 3.01 -3.90
CA MET A 120 -3.17 3.32 -3.68
C MET A 120 -3.93 3.67 -4.98
N VAL A 121 -3.26 3.90 -6.10
CA VAL A 121 -3.95 4.06 -7.40
C VAL A 121 -4.52 2.72 -7.90
N HIS A 122 -3.92 1.60 -7.51
CA HIS A 122 -4.34 0.26 -7.89
C HIS A 122 -4.76 -0.66 -6.72
N TYR A 123 -4.96 -0.11 -5.50
CA TYR A 123 -5.48 -0.89 -4.38
C TYR A 123 -7.01 -1.08 -4.46
N ALA A 124 -7.54 -2.03 -3.69
CA ALA A 124 -8.97 -2.34 -3.69
C ALA A 124 -9.85 -1.29 -2.98
N GLY A 125 -9.24 -0.36 -2.25
CA GLY A 125 -9.97 0.64 -1.45
C GLY A 125 -10.22 0.20 -0.01
N TYR A 126 -9.80 -0.99 0.40
CA TYR A 126 -10.01 -1.49 1.76
C TYR A 126 -9.07 -0.78 2.74
N THR A 127 -9.64 -0.25 3.83
CA THR A 127 -8.96 0.67 4.75
C THR A 127 -9.33 0.43 6.20
N PRO A 128 -9.10 -0.78 6.74
CA PRO A 128 -9.27 -1.07 8.17
C PRO A 128 -8.19 -0.36 9.00
N ARG A 129 -8.46 -0.14 10.29
CA ARG A 129 -7.44 0.24 11.27
C ARG A 129 -6.67 -1.01 11.70
N PHE A 130 -5.43 -0.84 12.13
CA PHE A 130 -4.78 -1.86 12.95
C PHE A 130 -5.44 -1.93 14.33
N HIS A 131 -5.42 -3.10 14.95
CA HIS A 131 -5.96 -3.31 16.29
C HIS A 131 -5.01 -2.75 17.36
N PRO A 132 -5.51 -2.38 18.55
CA PRO A 132 -4.66 -1.99 19.67
C PRO A 132 -3.59 -3.04 20.02
N SER A 133 -3.88 -4.33 19.86
CA SER A 133 -2.97 -5.46 20.09
C SER A 133 -1.74 -5.46 19.16
N ASP A 134 -1.86 -4.92 17.94
CA ASP A 134 -0.74 -4.87 16.97
C ASP A 134 0.42 -4.00 17.46
N PHE A 135 0.16 -3.07 18.38
CA PHE A 135 1.16 -2.16 18.93
C PHE A 135 1.97 -2.76 20.10
N THR A 136 1.57 -3.93 20.60
CA THR A 136 2.17 -4.59 21.78
C THR A 136 2.36 -6.09 21.58
N THR A 137 2.61 -6.54 20.37
CA THR A 137 2.68 -7.97 20.02
C THR A 137 3.77 -8.72 20.79
N ARG A 138 4.91 -8.06 21.05
CA ARG A 138 5.99 -8.67 21.82
C ARG A 138 5.61 -8.87 23.27
N THR A 139 5.00 -7.87 23.87
CA THR A 139 4.56 -7.90 25.27
C THR A 139 3.41 -8.88 25.48
N VAL A 140 2.41 -8.89 24.59
CA VAL A 140 1.16 -9.66 24.76
C VAL A 140 1.31 -11.09 24.26
N ASP A 141 1.87 -11.28 23.07
CA ASP A 141 1.91 -12.59 22.38
C ASP A 141 3.27 -13.28 22.47
N GLY A 142 4.31 -12.58 22.94
CA GLY A 142 5.69 -13.09 23.02
C GLY A 142 6.42 -13.13 21.67
N VAL A 143 5.78 -12.64 20.59
CA VAL A 143 6.32 -12.62 19.21
C VAL A 143 6.26 -11.20 18.63
N GLY A 144 6.90 -10.99 17.50
CA GLY A 144 6.87 -9.68 16.83
C GLY A 144 7.70 -8.62 17.55
N ALA A 145 7.21 -7.39 17.56
CA ALA A 145 7.84 -6.22 18.20
C ALA A 145 6.78 -5.26 18.74
N ASP A 146 7.05 -4.66 19.88
CA ASP A 146 6.23 -3.54 20.36
C ASP A 146 6.57 -2.27 19.58
N TRP A 147 5.54 -1.51 19.26
CA TRP A 147 5.71 -0.21 18.63
C TRP A 147 6.13 0.84 19.66
N PRO A 148 7.02 1.78 19.33
CA PRO A 148 7.32 2.91 20.23
C PRO A 148 6.20 3.97 20.21
N VAL A 149 5.09 3.68 19.57
CA VAL A 149 3.86 4.48 19.45
C VAL A 149 2.68 3.60 19.81
N SER A 150 1.80 4.08 20.68
CA SER A 150 0.59 3.34 21.07
C SER A 150 -0.60 3.61 20.15
N TYR A 151 -1.58 2.71 20.11
CA TYR A 151 -2.82 2.90 19.36
C TYR A 151 -3.55 4.23 19.70
N PRO A 152 -3.74 4.62 20.99
CA PRO A 152 -4.36 5.90 21.31
C PRO A 152 -3.65 7.13 20.73
N GLN A 153 -2.33 7.04 20.48
CA GLN A 153 -1.58 8.12 19.85
C GLN A 153 -1.77 8.18 18.32
N LEU A 154 -2.20 7.09 17.68
CA LEU A 154 -2.53 7.06 16.26
C LEU A 154 -4.03 7.23 15.97
N ARG A 155 -4.89 6.89 16.90
CA ARG A 155 -6.35 6.95 16.74
C ARG A 155 -6.87 8.28 16.16
N PRO A 156 -6.46 9.48 16.63
CA PRO A 156 -6.96 10.74 16.08
C PRO A 156 -6.64 10.91 14.59
N TYR A 157 -5.49 10.36 14.12
CA TYR A 157 -5.10 10.43 12.73
C TYR A 157 -5.88 9.42 11.86
N TYR A 158 -6.24 8.24 12.39
CA TYR A 158 -7.18 7.34 11.73
C TYR A 158 -8.52 8.02 11.50
N GLU A 159 -9.11 8.59 12.56
CA GLU A 159 -10.41 9.27 12.51
C GLU A 159 -10.41 10.42 11.48
N GLN A 160 -9.35 11.22 11.43
CA GLN A 160 -9.20 12.30 10.46
C GLN A 160 -9.10 11.76 9.03
N LEU A 161 -8.27 10.74 8.79
CA LEU A 161 -8.06 10.18 7.46
C LEU A 161 -9.29 9.46 6.93
N GLU A 162 -10.07 8.80 7.78
CA GLU A 162 -11.35 8.20 7.40
C GLU A 162 -12.35 9.23 6.87
N GLN A 163 -12.34 10.44 7.42
CA GLN A 163 -13.13 11.56 6.88
C GLN A 163 -12.59 12.05 5.54
N GLU A 164 -11.27 12.19 5.39
CA GLU A 164 -10.63 12.68 4.17
C GLU A 164 -10.75 11.70 3.00
N LEU A 165 -10.75 10.40 3.29
CA LEU A 165 -10.85 9.32 2.31
C LEU A 165 -12.29 8.86 2.02
N PRO A 166 -13.33 9.52 2.52
CA PRO A 166 -14.72 9.14 2.74
C PRO A 166 -14.93 7.63 2.92
N VAL A 167 -14.36 7.08 4.00
CA VAL A 167 -14.47 5.64 4.28
C VAL A 167 -15.93 5.27 4.57
N ALA A 168 -16.41 4.27 3.83
CA ALA A 168 -17.76 3.74 3.92
C ALA A 168 -17.75 2.33 4.53
N GLY A 169 -18.62 2.09 5.52
CA GLY A 169 -18.69 0.79 6.18
C GLY A 169 -19.78 0.72 7.25
N GLU A 170 -20.09 -0.48 7.70
CA GLU A 170 -20.94 -0.71 8.88
C GLU A 170 -20.17 -0.37 10.16
N ARG A 171 -20.88 -0.36 11.31
CA ARG A 171 -20.21 -0.31 12.62
C ARG A 171 -19.27 -1.50 12.77
N TRP A 172 -18.00 -1.22 13.00
CA TRP A 172 -16.94 -2.21 13.10
C TRP A 172 -16.83 -2.69 14.55
N PRO A 173 -16.96 -3.99 14.82
CA PRO A 173 -17.03 -4.49 16.20
C PRO A 173 -15.66 -4.91 16.77
N TRP A 174 -14.62 -5.01 15.93
CA TRP A 174 -13.31 -5.55 16.32
C TRP A 174 -12.30 -4.45 16.63
N GLY A 175 -11.24 -4.80 17.34
CA GLY A 175 -10.14 -3.92 17.70
C GLY A 175 -10.59 -2.76 18.60
N ASP A 176 -10.85 -1.60 18.01
CA ASP A 176 -11.46 -0.42 18.65
C ASP A 176 -12.83 -0.19 18.01
N PRO A 177 -13.92 -0.65 18.65
CA PRO A 177 -15.26 -0.62 18.05
C PRO A 177 -15.74 0.79 17.71
N HIS A 178 -15.99 1.08 16.43
CA HIS A 178 -16.38 2.41 15.94
C HIS A 178 -17.31 2.34 14.73
N GLY A 179 -17.86 3.48 14.31
CA GLY A 179 -18.58 3.65 13.05
C GLY A 179 -17.74 4.42 12.04
N TYR A 180 -18.02 4.22 10.77
CA TYR A 180 -17.36 4.95 9.68
C TYR A 180 -18.16 6.20 9.26
N PRO A 181 -17.49 7.20 8.62
CA PRO A 181 -18.14 8.46 8.22
C PRO A 181 -19.28 8.29 7.23
N HIS A 182 -19.19 7.25 6.36
CA HIS A 182 -20.16 7.03 5.31
C HIS A 182 -20.84 5.66 5.44
N ARG A 183 -22.10 5.60 4.94
CA ARG A 183 -22.90 4.36 4.93
C ARG A 183 -22.21 3.29 4.10
N PRO A 184 -22.36 2.00 4.45
CA PRO A 184 -21.82 0.90 3.69
C PRO A 184 -22.39 0.87 2.27
N HIS A 185 -21.62 0.34 1.32
CA HIS A 185 -22.10 0.07 -0.02
C HIS A 185 -23.15 -1.06 -0.03
N PRO A 186 -24.04 -1.11 -1.02
CA PRO A 186 -24.87 -2.30 -1.26
C PRO A 186 -23.99 -3.53 -1.46
N VAL A 187 -24.44 -4.66 -0.95
CA VAL A 187 -23.76 -5.94 -1.09
C VAL A 187 -24.08 -6.54 -2.45
N GLY A 188 -23.05 -7.01 -3.16
CA GLY A 188 -23.19 -7.78 -4.41
C GLY A 188 -23.19 -9.28 -4.15
N GLY A 189 -23.24 -10.07 -5.23
CA GLY A 189 -23.36 -11.53 -5.10
C GLY A 189 -22.21 -12.20 -4.35
N ASN A 190 -20.97 -11.67 -4.48
CA ASN A 190 -19.81 -12.19 -3.75
C ASN A 190 -19.96 -11.98 -2.23
N GLY A 191 -20.38 -10.81 -1.83
CA GLY A 191 -20.66 -10.49 -0.42
C GLY A 191 -21.82 -11.27 0.15
N GLU A 192 -22.90 -11.47 -0.62
CA GLU A 192 -24.06 -12.30 -0.22
C GLU A 192 -23.66 -13.76 0.06
N VAL A 193 -22.78 -14.33 -0.77
CA VAL A 193 -22.21 -15.67 -0.54
C VAL A 193 -21.46 -15.71 0.77
N PHE A 194 -20.58 -14.74 1.00
CA PHE A 194 -19.80 -14.67 2.24
C PHE A 194 -20.70 -14.55 3.46
N LEU A 195 -21.63 -13.59 3.49
CA LEU A 195 -22.56 -13.39 4.61
C LEU A 195 -23.36 -14.65 4.92
N ARG A 196 -23.87 -15.33 3.89
CA ARG A 196 -24.64 -16.57 4.04
C ARG A 196 -23.81 -17.72 4.65
N GLY A 197 -22.58 -17.93 4.16
CA GLY A 197 -21.70 -18.97 4.68
C GLY A 197 -21.23 -18.66 6.10
N ALA A 198 -20.79 -17.44 6.35
CA ALA A 198 -20.35 -16.99 7.67
C ALA A 198 -21.47 -17.12 8.72
N ALA A 199 -22.70 -16.71 8.38
CA ALA A 199 -23.85 -16.82 9.28
C ALA A 199 -24.17 -18.27 9.68
N LYS A 200 -24.07 -19.23 8.75
CA LYS A 200 -24.27 -20.66 9.05
C LYS A 200 -23.23 -21.25 10.00
N LEU A 201 -22.03 -20.65 10.01
CA LEU A 201 -20.93 -21.04 10.88
C LEU A 201 -20.86 -20.20 12.17
N GLY A 202 -21.78 -19.27 12.38
CA GLY A 202 -21.75 -18.35 13.54
C GLY A 202 -20.62 -17.32 13.49
N ILE A 203 -20.03 -17.09 12.31
CA ILE A 203 -18.96 -16.12 12.12
C ILE A 203 -19.58 -14.74 11.85
N THR A 204 -19.21 -13.74 12.64
CA THR A 204 -19.58 -12.35 12.39
C THR A 204 -18.83 -11.82 11.17
N ALA A 205 -19.57 -11.26 10.19
CA ALA A 205 -19.01 -10.56 9.04
C ALA A 205 -19.71 -9.22 8.83
N LYS A 206 -19.02 -8.23 8.26
CA LYS A 206 -19.48 -6.84 8.12
C LYS A 206 -19.15 -6.28 6.73
N VAL A 207 -19.94 -5.30 6.29
CA VAL A 207 -19.73 -4.58 5.03
C VAL A 207 -18.72 -3.46 5.21
N GLY A 208 -17.71 -3.43 4.35
CA GLY A 208 -16.62 -2.44 4.38
C GLY A 208 -15.47 -2.89 5.29
N PRO A 209 -14.59 -1.99 5.73
CA PRO A 209 -14.49 -0.55 5.44
C PRO A 209 -13.77 -0.27 4.10
N VAL A 210 -14.35 0.58 3.28
CA VAL A 210 -13.73 0.92 1.99
C VAL A 210 -13.66 2.44 1.77
N ALA A 211 -12.51 2.93 1.34
CA ALA A 211 -12.29 4.33 0.96
C ALA A 211 -12.85 4.62 -0.45
N ILE A 212 -14.14 4.35 -0.63
CA ILE A 212 -14.86 4.50 -1.89
C ILE A 212 -16.13 5.30 -1.61
N ALA A 213 -16.32 6.41 -2.32
CA ALA A 213 -17.44 7.31 -2.08
C ALA A 213 -18.80 6.59 -2.34
N ASN A 214 -19.61 6.48 -1.28
CA ASN A 214 -21.00 6.04 -1.34
C ASN A 214 -21.92 7.26 -1.19
N GLY A 215 -22.06 8.00 -2.27
CA GLY A 215 -22.67 9.31 -2.33
C GLY A 215 -21.70 10.35 -2.91
N ARG A 216 -22.19 11.57 -3.16
CA ARG A 216 -21.33 12.67 -3.63
C ARG A 216 -20.42 13.15 -2.50
N PHE A 217 -19.14 13.28 -2.76
CA PHE A 217 -18.15 13.78 -1.82
C PHE A 217 -17.33 14.91 -2.48
N GLY A 218 -17.64 16.16 -2.13
CA GLY A 218 -17.08 17.32 -2.83
C GLY A 218 -17.42 17.30 -4.33
N ASN A 219 -16.40 17.37 -5.18
CA ASN A 219 -16.51 17.26 -6.63
C ASN A 219 -16.37 15.79 -7.14
N ARG A 220 -16.30 14.81 -6.26
CA ARG A 220 -16.19 13.38 -6.61
C ARG A 220 -17.57 12.72 -6.63
N PRO A 221 -17.88 11.96 -7.69
CA PRO A 221 -19.14 11.23 -7.78
C PRO A 221 -19.12 9.97 -6.86
N HIS A 222 -20.30 9.37 -6.68
CA HIS A 222 -20.41 8.06 -6.05
C HIS A 222 -19.87 6.94 -6.95
N CYS A 223 -19.60 5.77 -6.35
CA CYS A 223 -19.19 4.57 -7.05
C CYS A 223 -20.28 4.10 -8.03
N ILE A 224 -19.89 3.69 -9.22
CA ILE A 224 -20.79 3.12 -10.25
C ILE A 224 -20.61 1.59 -10.41
N TYR A 225 -19.98 0.96 -9.43
CA TYR A 225 -19.84 -0.51 -9.28
C TYR A 225 -19.25 -1.24 -10.50
N ARG A 226 -18.20 -0.66 -11.11
CA ARG A 226 -17.53 -1.24 -12.29
C ARG A 226 -16.62 -2.42 -12.00
N GLY A 227 -16.21 -2.63 -10.74
CA GLY A 227 -15.28 -3.68 -10.34
C GLY A 227 -13.80 -3.45 -10.68
N PHE A 228 -13.43 -2.39 -11.40
CA PHE A 228 -12.05 -2.08 -11.84
C PHE A 228 -11.22 -1.29 -10.81
N CYS A 229 -11.44 -1.51 -9.51
CA CYS A 229 -10.73 -0.76 -8.46
C CYS A 229 -9.21 -0.97 -8.50
N LEU A 230 -8.77 -2.19 -8.83
CA LEU A 230 -7.35 -2.55 -8.91
C LEU A 230 -6.65 -2.02 -10.16
N GLN A 231 -7.39 -1.49 -11.14
CA GLN A 231 -6.85 -0.93 -12.39
C GLN A 231 -7.02 0.60 -12.47
N GLY A 232 -7.24 1.26 -11.32
CA GLY A 232 -7.55 2.68 -11.24
C GLY A 232 -9.06 2.96 -11.31
N CYS A 233 -9.48 4.09 -10.78
CA CYS A 233 -10.90 4.47 -10.72
C CYS A 233 -11.22 5.57 -11.74
N LYS A 234 -11.79 5.20 -12.88
CA LYS A 234 -12.13 6.12 -13.98
C LYS A 234 -13.00 7.30 -13.55
N VAL A 235 -13.88 7.09 -12.57
CA VAL A 235 -14.81 8.13 -12.06
C VAL A 235 -14.31 8.81 -10.79
N ASN A 236 -13.12 8.48 -10.27
CA ASN A 236 -12.55 9.05 -9.04
C ASN A 236 -13.40 8.82 -7.75
N ALA A 237 -14.29 7.82 -7.75
CA ALA A 237 -15.04 7.47 -6.54
C ALA A 237 -14.14 6.80 -5.48
N LYS A 238 -13.21 5.92 -5.91
CA LYS A 238 -12.22 5.31 -5.02
C LYS A 238 -11.15 6.35 -4.64
N ALA A 239 -10.95 6.59 -3.35
CA ALA A 239 -9.92 7.49 -2.86
C ALA A 239 -8.53 6.94 -3.15
N SER A 240 -7.62 7.82 -3.57
CA SER A 240 -6.18 7.59 -3.63
C SER A 240 -5.49 8.95 -3.44
N PRO A 241 -4.22 9.00 -3.05
CA PRO A 241 -3.49 10.26 -2.93
C PRO A 241 -3.54 11.12 -4.18
N LEU A 242 -3.54 10.51 -5.37
CA LEU A 242 -3.63 11.18 -6.67
C LEU A 242 -4.82 12.16 -6.77
N ILE A 243 -5.94 11.82 -6.13
CA ILE A 243 -7.20 12.58 -6.24
C ILE A 243 -7.66 13.19 -4.91
N THR A 244 -6.91 12.99 -3.83
CA THR A 244 -7.21 13.52 -2.49
C THR A 244 -6.12 14.47 -2.01
N HIS A 245 -5.02 13.95 -1.49
CA HIS A 245 -3.96 14.72 -0.83
C HIS A 245 -3.11 15.53 -1.80
N VAL A 246 -2.77 14.95 -2.97
CA VAL A 246 -1.93 15.62 -3.98
C VAL A 246 -2.59 16.89 -4.53
N PRO A 247 -3.85 16.88 -5.01
CA PRO A 247 -4.51 18.10 -5.48
C PRO A 247 -4.59 19.20 -4.42
N ASP A 248 -4.85 18.82 -3.19
CA ASP A 248 -4.90 19.76 -2.07
C ASP A 248 -3.52 20.38 -1.78
N ALA A 249 -2.46 19.55 -1.79
CA ALA A 249 -1.09 20.04 -1.63
C ALA A 249 -0.69 21.01 -2.75
N LEU A 250 -1.01 20.70 -4.01
CA LEU A 250 -0.77 21.59 -5.16
C LEU A 250 -1.49 22.93 -5.01
N ALA A 251 -2.73 22.92 -4.53
CA ALA A 251 -3.49 24.14 -4.26
C ALA A 251 -2.85 25.01 -3.17
N HIS A 252 -2.03 24.42 -2.28
CA HIS A 252 -1.30 25.12 -1.23
C HIS A 252 0.18 25.37 -1.57
N GLY A 253 0.60 25.22 -2.83
CA GLY A 253 1.92 25.60 -3.32
C GLY A 253 2.98 24.50 -3.27
N ALA A 254 2.58 23.23 -3.17
CA ALA A 254 3.49 22.10 -3.37
C ALA A 254 3.97 21.98 -4.81
N GLU A 255 5.15 21.38 -5.01
CA GLU A 255 5.59 20.85 -6.30
C GLU A 255 5.55 19.32 -6.28
N VAL A 256 5.13 18.69 -7.38
CA VAL A 256 5.27 17.23 -7.61
C VAL A 256 5.98 17.02 -8.94
N ARG A 257 7.17 16.42 -8.88
CA ARG A 257 7.97 16.01 -10.05
C ARG A 257 7.74 14.53 -10.31
N ALA A 258 6.98 14.24 -11.35
CA ALA A 258 6.81 12.88 -11.86
C ALA A 258 7.96 12.49 -12.80
N ASP A 259 8.13 11.17 -13.02
CA ASP A 259 9.23 10.61 -13.80
C ASP A 259 10.61 11.12 -13.35
N ALA A 260 10.75 11.28 -12.02
CA ALA A 260 11.93 11.79 -11.33
C ALA A 260 12.47 10.72 -10.35
N MET A 261 13.36 9.85 -10.85
CA MET A 261 13.95 8.75 -10.06
C MET A 261 15.04 9.29 -9.16
N VAL A 262 14.83 9.27 -7.85
CA VAL A 262 15.87 9.61 -6.87
C VAL A 262 16.87 8.46 -6.78
N THR A 263 18.14 8.80 -6.98
CA THR A 263 19.24 7.84 -7.06
C THR A 263 20.09 7.79 -5.80
N ARG A 264 20.18 8.92 -5.07
CA ARG A 264 20.99 9.03 -3.85
C ARG A 264 20.53 10.19 -2.97
N ILE A 265 20.62 10.02 -1.66
CA ILE A 265 20.51 11.09 -0.67
C ILE A 265 21.92 11.63 -0.40
N ALA A 266 22.10 12.92 -0.57
CA ALA A 266 23.39 13.58 -0.28
C ALA A 266 23.46 13.99 1.18
N VAL A 267 24.63 13.82 1.80
CA VAL A 267 24.93 14.22 3.18
C VAL A 267 26.16 15.10 3.23
N ASP A 268 26.18 16.02 4.17
CA ASP A 268 27.39 16.74 4.56
C ASP A 268 28.25 15.84 5.45
N GLU A 269 29.42 15.45 4.96
CA GLU A 269 30.31 14.48 5.62
C GLU A 269 30.79 14.96 7.01
N ARG A 270 30.85 16.26 7.24
CA ARG A 270 31.28 16.84 8.51
C ARG A 270 30.17 16.82 9.55
N THR A 271 28.94 17.16 9.16
CA THR A 271 27.80 17.28 10.09
C THR A 271 26.93 16.03 10.14
N GLY A 272 26.99 15.16 9.12
CA GLY A 272 26.10 14.01 8.96
C GLY A 272 24.68 14.38 8.59
N ARG A 273 24.39 15.62 8.20
CA ARG A 273 23.05 16.08 7.82
C ARG A 273 22.80 15.86 6.34
N ALA A 274 21.60 15.46 5.99
CA ALA A 274 21.16 15.44 4.61
C ALA A 274 21.12 16.88 4.04
N THR A 275 21.55 17.03 2.78
CA THR A 275 21.63 18.32 2.08
C THR A 275 20.70 18.39 0.87
N GLY A 276 20.10 17.27 0.49
CA GLY A 276 19.22 17.14 -0.65
C GLY A 276 19.28 15.76 -1.29
N VAL A 277 18.77 15.64 -2.50
CA VAL A 277 18.72 14.36 -3.24
C VAL A 277 19.22 14.53 -4.67
N HIS A 278 20.00 13.55 -5.15
CA HIS A 278 20.28 13.36 -6.57
C HIS A 278 19.13 12.60 -7.20
N TYR A 279 18.74 13.01 -8.41
CA TYR A 279 17.67 12.36 -9.14
C TYR A 279 17.90 12.43 -10.65
N VAL A 280 17.31 11.51 -11.39
CA VAL A 280 17.30 11.52 -12.85
C VAL A 280 15.91 11.86 -13.36
N ALA A 281 15.82 12.86 -14.20
CA ALA A 281 14.59 13.24 -14.91
C ALA A 281 14.91 13.58 -16.37
N ASN A 282 14.12 13.07 -17.32
CA ASN A 282 14.35 13.23 -18.75
C ASN A 282 15.78 12.83 -19.18
N GLY A 283 16.32 11.74 -18.61
CA GLY A 283 17.66 11.23 -18.91
C GLY A 283 18.82 12.11 -18.41
N ARG A 284 18.54 13.10 -17.56
CA ARG A 284 19.56 14.00 -16.99
C ARG A 284 19.63 13.86 -15.49
N GLU A 285 20.83 13.78 -14.96
CA GLU A 285 21.07 13.86 -13.53
C GLU A 285 20.88 15.31 -13.06
N ARG A 286 20.24 15.45 -11.89
CA ARG A 286 19.91 16.71 -11.24
C ARG A 286 20.09 16.58 -9.74
N PHE A 287 20.12 17.71 -9.04
CA PHE A 287 20.22 17.77 -7.59
C PHE A 287 19.21 18.78 -7.02
N GLN A 288 18.32 18.34 -6.12
CA GLN A 288 17.45 19.24 -5.37
C GLN A 288 18.02 19.48 -3.97
N ARG A 289 18.37 20.71 -3.67
CA ARG A 289 18.78 21.13 -2.32
C ARG A 289 17.58 21.20 -1.40
N ALA A 290 17.73 20.73 -0.16
CA ALA A 290 16.69 20.82 0.85
C ALA A 290 17.27 20.83 2.28
N GLN A 291 16.59 21.52 3.20
CA GLN A 291 16.97 21.53 4.63
C GLN A 291 16.69 20.17 5.28
N MET A 292 15.67 19.46 4.81
CA MET A 292 15.26 18.13 5.26
C MET A 292 14.93 17.22 4.08
N VAL A 293 15.06 15.91 4.32
CA VAL A 293 14.69 14.86 3.36
C VAL A 293 13.70 13.91 4.03
N ALA A 294 12.61 13.56 3.34
CA ALA A 294 11.73 12.48 3.75
C ALA A 294 11.69 11.40 2.67
N VAL A 295 11.84 10.14 3.08
CA VAL A 295 11.77 8.98 2.19
C VAL A 295 10.43 8.28 2.40
N ALA A 296 9.72 8.05 1.31
CA ALA A 296 8.43 7.38 1.24
C ALA A 296 8.34 6.48 -0.01
N GLY A 297 9.42 5.73 -0.28
CA GLY A 297 9.67 5.00 -1.53
C GLY A 297 9.17 3.55 -1.53
N TYR A 298 8.45 3.08 -0.49
CA TYR A 298 8.01 1.69 -0.33
C TYR A 298 9.07 0.76 0.29
N SER A 299 8.61 -0.33 0.90
CA SER A 299 9.41 -1.25 1.73
C SER A 299 10.57 -1.98 1.01
N ILE A 300 10.67 -1.87 -0.30
CA ILE A 300 11.82 -2.36 -1.07
C ILE A 300 12.71 -1.19 -1.51
N GLU A 301 12.13 -0.16 -2.11
CA GLU A 301 12.92 0.94 -2.67
C GLU A 301 13.45 1.91 -1.61
N THR A 302 12.78 2.04 -0.45
CA THR A 302 13.31 2.84 0.68
C THR A 302 14.62 2.27 1.22
N PRO A 303 14.70 0.99 1.67
CA PRO A 303 15.99 0.43 2.08
C PRO A 303 17.00 0.36 0.93
N ARG A 304 16.59 0.09 -0.30
CA ARG A 304 17.48 0.14 -1.47
C ARG A 304 18.12 1.52 -1.64
N LEU A 305 17.35 2.61 -1.54
CA LEU A 305 17.85 3.97 -1.64
C LEU A 305 18.81 4.30 -0.49
N LEU A 306 18.48 3.92 0.74
CA LEU A 306 19.34 4.13 1.89
C LEU A 306 20.68 3.40 1.73
N LEU A 307 20.67 2.15 1.27
CA LEU A 307 21.89 1.37 1.02
C LEU A 307 22.72 1.95 -0.15
N ASN A 308 22.09 2.39 -1.23
CA ASN A 308 22.75 3.05 -2.37
C ASN A 308 23.27 4.46 -2.03
N SER A 309 22.88 5.03 -0.88
CA SER A 309 23.35 6.34 -0.41
C SER A 309 24.59 6.25 0.50
N ALA A 310 25.42 5.24 0.27
CA ALA A 310 26.69 5.10 0.99
C ALA A 310 27.64 6.29 0.75
N SER A 311 28.43 6.60 1.75
CA SER A 311 29.43 7.70 1.74
C SER A 311 30.62 7.33 2.62
N SER A 312 31.63 8.20 2.71
CA SER A 312 32.78 7.97 3.61
C SER A 312 32.34 7.90 5.07
N ARG A 313 31.33 8.67 5.44
CA ARG A 313 30.75 8.69 6.80
C ARG A 313 29.83 7.49 7.07
N PHE A 314 29.14 6.99 6.05
CA PHE A 314 28.18 5.89 6.11
C PHE A 314 28.55 4.79 5.11
N PRO A 315 29.67 4.07 5.30
CA PRO A 315 30.19 3.13 4.29
C PRO A 315 29.29 1.91 4.04
N GLY A 316 28.46 1.53 5.01
CA GLY A 316 27.47 0.43 4.91
C GLY A 316 26.10 0.84 4.38
N GLY A 317 25.98 2.08 3.89
CA GLY A 317 24.69 2.68 3.52
C GLY A 317 24.20 3.69 4.55
N LEU A 318 23.37 4.61 4.13
CA LEU A 318 22.83 5.67 5.00
C LEU A 318 21.92 5.06 6.08
N CYS A 319 22.07 5.48 7.32
CA CYS A 319 21.32 5.01 8.49
C CYS A 319 21.53 3.51 8.84
N ASN A 320 22.64 2.90 8.39
CA ASN A 320 22.87 1.46 8.52
C ASN A 320 24.05 1.09 9.45
N ASP A 321 24.40 1.93 10.41
CA ASP A 321 25.52 1.73 11.34
C ASP A 321 25.36 0.44 12.19
N PHE A 322 24.13 0.00 12.43
CA PHE A 322 23.79 -1.21 13.18
C PHE A 322 23.21 -2.33 12.30
N ASP A 323 23.41 -2.30 10.97
CA ASP A 323 22.88 -3.27 10.02
C ASP A 323 21.35 -3.48 10.14
N GLN A 324 20.60 -2.40 10.37
CA GLN A 324 19.14 -2.46 10.52
C GLN A 324 18.39 -2.16 9.22
N VAL A 325 19.02 -1.44 8.28
CA VAL A 325 18.40 -1.13 6.98
C VAL A 325 18.21 -2.41 6.16
N GLY A 326 17.02 -2.57 5.66
CA GLY A 326 16.58 -3.76 4.93
C GLY A 326 15.99 -4.87 5.79
N ARG A 327 16.36 -5.01 7.07
CA ARG A 327 15.91 -6.11 7.94
C ARG A 327 14.43 -6.01 8.28
N TYR A 328 13.87 -7.17 8.71
CA TYR A 328 12.48 -7.31 9.13
C TYR A 328 11.48 -6.95 8.02
N LEU A 329 11.84 -7.27 6.77
CA LEU A 329 10.86 -7.23 5.68
C LEU A 329 9.75 -8.23 5.98
N MET A 330 8.52 -7.76 5.93
CA MET A 330 7.33 -8.58 6.13
C MET A 330 6.48 -8.57 4.87
N VAL A 331 5.81 -9.70 4.63
CA VAL A 331 4.79 -9.85 3.60
C VAL A 331 3.59 -10.53 4.23
N GLN A 332 2.38 -10.13 3.89
CA GLN A 332 1.20 -10.89 4.31
C GLN A 332 1.01 -12.11 3.44
N GLY A 333 0.78 -13.28 4.06
CA GLY A 333 0.18 -14.39 3.36
C GLY A 333 -1.23 -14.00 2.93
N ALA A 334 -1.51 -14.08 1.64
CA ALA A 334 -2.78 -13.66 1.08
C ALA A 334 -3.41 -14.80 0.23
N PRO A 335 -3.64 -16.00 0.81
CA PRO A 335 -4.29 -17.09 0.10
C PRO A 335 -5.69 -16.63 -0.35
N GLN A 336 -6.07 -17.06 -1.55
CA GLN A 336 -7.40 -16.80 -2.11
C GLN A 336 -8.08 -18.13 -2.38
N THR A 337 -9.31 -18.27 -1.89
CA THR A 337 -10.13 -19.48 -2.06
C THR A 337 -11.40 -19.10 -2.82
N ALA A 338 -11.64 -19.77 -3.93
CA ALA A 338 -12.82 -19.56 -4.75
C ALA A 338 -13.74 -20.77 -4.71
N GLY A 339 -15.04 -20.54 -4.62
CA GLY A 339 -16.08 -21.56 -4.63
C GLY A 339 -17.04 -21.38 -5.81
N ARG A 340 -17.43 -22.48 -6.46
CA ARG A 340 -18.39 -22.52 -7.55
C ARG A 340 -19.81 -22.74 -7.02
N PHE A 341 -20.78 -22.11 -7.65
CA PHE A 341 -22.20 -22.18 -7.31
C PHE A 341 -23.07 -22.39 -8.55
N ASP A 342 -24.19 -23.06 -8.41
CA ASP A 342 -25.18 -23.20 -9.50
C ASP A 342 -25.79 -21.86 -9.93
N ALA A 343 -26.00 -20.95 -8.96
CA ALA A 343 -26.50 -19.60 -9.24
C ALA A 343 -25.37 -18.68 -9.68
N GLU A 344 -25.66 -17.70 -10.54
CA GLU A 344 -24.72 -16.65 -10.91
C GLU A 344 -24.39 -15.75 -9.72
N VAL A 345 -23.12 -15.66 -9.36
CA VAL A 345 -22.57 -14.81 -8.29
C VAL A 345 -22.14 -13.46 -8.82
N ARG A 346 -21.49 -13.45 -9.99
CA ARG A 346 -20.96 -12.22 -10.63
C ARG A 346 -20.05 -11.41 -9.69
N MET A 347 -19.06 -12.06 -9.10
CA MET A 347 -18.14 -11.48 -8.10
C MET A 347 -17.49 -10.16 -8.49
N TYR A 348 -17.43 -9.83 -9.78
CA TYR A 348 -16.84 -8.62 -10.33
C TYR A 348 -17.73 -7.37 -10.26
N LYS A 349 -18.98 -7.48 -9.78
CA LYS A 349 -19.97 -6.38 -9.84
C LYS A 349 -20.11 -5.57 -8.54
N ALA A 350 -19.06 -5.44 -7.77
CA ALA A 350 -19.05 -4.61 -6.56
C ALA A 350 -17.65 -4.08 -6.30
N PRO A 351 -17.43 -3.24 -5.28
CA PRO A 351 -16.09 -3.03 -4.76
C PRO A 351 -15.48 -4.37 -4.36
N PRO A 352 -14.22 -4.70 -4.75
CA PRO A 352 -13.66 -6.02 -4.46
C PRO A 352 -13.77 -6.47 -3.00
N PRO A 353 -13.47 -5.64 -1.98
CA PRO A 353 -13.70 -5.99 -0.58
C PRO A 353 -15.07 -5.50 -0.10
N GLU A 354 -16.13 -6.23 -0.47
CA GLU A 354 -17.49 -5.88 -0.05
C GLU A 354 -17.75 -6.20 1.42
N VAL A 355 -17.41 -7.43 1.81
CA VAL A 355 -17.65 -8.01 3.13
C VAL A 355 -16.34 -8.54 3.71
N SER A 356 -16.17 -8.38 5.01
CA SER A 356 -14.97 -8.84 5.71
C SER A 356 -15.31 -9.35 7.11
N THR A 357 -14.42 -10.16 7.66
CA THR A 357 -14.41 -10.55 9.06
C THR A 357 -13.00 -10.44 9.66
N GLU A 358 -12.93 -9.96 10.88
CA GLU A 358 -11.72 -9.95 11.71
C GLU A 358 -11.90 -10.84 12.97
N ALA A 359 -12.84 -11.81 12.92
CA ALA A 359 -13.10 -12.74 14.01
C ALA A 359 -11.88 -13.63 14.35
N PHE A 360 -10.90 -13.72 13.45
CA PHE A 360 -9.69 -14.53 13.62
C PHE A 360 -8.42 -13.68 13.77
N TYR A 361 -8.56 -12.39 14.03
CA TYR A 361 -7.46 -11.42 14.04
C TYR A 361 -6.48 -11.61 15.19
N GLU A 362 -7.00 -11.86 16.39
CA GLU A 362 -6.23 -11.91 17.61
C GLU A 362 -5.58 -13.29 17.84
N THR A 363 -4.48 -13.30 18.58
CA THR A 363 -3.89 -14.57 19.09
C THR A 363 -4.89 -15.30 19.97
N ASP A 364 -5.09 -16.57 19.71
CA ASP A 364 -5.94 -17.46 20.51
C ASP A 364 -5.07 -18.56 21.10
N PRO A 365 -5.07 -18.75 22.45
CA PRO A 365 -4.28 -19.79 23.10
C PRO A 365 -4.60 -21.23 22.66
N GLY A 366 -5.79 -21.45 22.11
CA GLY A 366 -6.23 -22.76 21.61
C GLY A 366 -5.68 -23.12 20.23
N ARG A 367 -4.93 -22.21 19.58
CA ARG A 367 -4.36 -22.41 18.24
C ARG A 367 -2.87 -22.72 18.32
N ASP A 368 -2.36 -23.44 17.34
CA ASP A 368 -0.95 -23.83 17.20
C ASP A 368 -0.07 -22.76 16.54
N TYR A 369 -0.62 -21.56 16.33
CA TYR A 369 0.06 -20.38 15.76
C TYR A 369 -0.24 -19.11 16.58
N LYS A 370 0.64 -18.12 16.44
CA LYS A 370 0.50 -16.80 17.03
C LYS A 370 0.06 -15.79 15.98
N ARG A 371 -0.54 -14.68 16.42
CA ARG A 371 -1.22 -13.67 15.63
C ARG A 371 -2.43 -14.27 14.92
N GLY A 372 -2.93 -13.63 13.88
CA GLY A 372 -4.17 -14.06 13.25
C GLY A 372 -4.28 -13.67 11.78
N PHE A 373 -5.50 -13.70 11.31
CA PHE A 373 -5.85 -13.31 9.95
C PHE A 373 -7.22 -12.64 9.90
N SER A 374 -7.41 -11.77 8.93
CA SER A 374 -8.72 -11.31 8.47
C SER A 374 -9.11 -11.99 7.16
N ILE A 375 -10.41 -12.06 6.87
CA ILE A 375 -10.93 -12.59 5.59
C ILE A 375 -11.79 -11.51 4.97
N GLN A 376 -11.65 -11.32 3.66
CA GLN A 376 -12.44 -10.38 2.86
C GLN A 376 -12.87 -11.00 1.54
N THR A 377 -13.93 -10.47 0.93
CA THR A 377 -14.22 -10.80 -0.47
C THR A 377 -13.12 -10.23 -1.37
N VAL A 378 -12.75 -10.98 -2.40
CA VAL A 378 -11.87 -10.54 -3.48
C VAL A 378 -12.53 -10.86 -4.82
N SER A 379 -12.18 -10.10 -5.85
CA SER A 379 -12.83 -10.21 -7.15
C SER A 379 -11.79 -10.23 -8.26
N PRO A 380 -11.12 -11.38 -8.48
CA PRO A 380 -10.20 -11.52 -9.60
C PRO A 380 -10.96 -11.28 -10.91
N LEU A 381 -10.42 -10.41 -11.76
CA LEU A 381 -10.96 -10.16 -13.09
C LEU A 381 -10.61 -11.32 -14.04
N PRO A 382 -11.22 -11.42 -15.24
CA PRO A 382 -11.10 -12.60 -16.09
C PRO A 382 -9.68 -13.06 -16.43
N ILE A 383 -8.71 -12.16 -16.63
CA ILE A 383 -7.32 -12.54 -16.91
C ILE A 383 -6.66 -13.12 -15.66
N THR A 384 -6.79 -12.43 -14.52
CA THR A 384 -6.31 -12.95 -13.23
C THR A 384 -6.97 -14.27 -12.88
N TRP A 385 -8.26 -14.42 -13.16
CA TRP A 385 -8.97 -15.70 -12.97
C TRP A 385 -8.38 -16.81 -13.85
N ALA A 386 -8.14 -16.54 -15.13
CA ALA A 386 -7.51 -17.50 -16.04
C ALA A 386 -6.10 -17.90 -15.54
N GLU A 387 -5.31 -16.96 -15.04
CA GLU A 387 -4.00 -17.25 -14.42
C GLU A 387 -4.14 -18.17 -13.20
N HIS A 388 -5.13 -17.92 -12.34
CA HIS A 388 -5.40 -18.75 -11.16
C HIS A 388 -5.74 -20.18 -11.55
N VAL A 389 -6.64 -20.35 -12.49
CA VAL A 389 -7.09 -21.67 -12.99
C VAL A 389 -5.94 -22.39 -13.70
N ALA A 390 -5.16 -21.68 -14.50
CA ALA A 390 -3.99 -22.25 -15.19
C ALA A 390 -2.91 -22.71 -14.20
N ALA A 391 -2.70 -21.98 -13.10
CA ALA A 391 -1.76 -22.35 -12.04
C ALA A 391 -2.16 -23.66 -11.32
N GLN A 392 -3.45 -24.04 -11.36
CA GLN A 392 -3.95 -25.33 -10.88
C GLN A 392 -3.78 -26.48 -11.92
N GLY A 393 -3.17 -26.21 -13.06
CA GLY A 393 -2.90 -27.19 -14.10
C GLY A 393 -4.03 -27.35 -15.13
N HIS A 394 -5.03 -26.47 -15.14
CA HIS A 394 -6.13 -26.51 -16.10
C HIS A 394 -5.80 -25.72 -17.37
N TRP A 395 -5.63 -26.42 -18.50
CA TRP A 395 -5.26 -25.85 -19.81
C TRP A 395 -6.23 -26.26 -20.92
N GLY A 396 -6.25 -25.53 -22.03
CA GLY A 396 -7.01 -25.87 -23.24
C GLY A 396 -8.52 -25.94 -22.98
N PRO A 397 -9.18 -27.10 -23.23
CA PRO A 397 -10.62 -27.28 -23.02
C PRO A 397 -11.04 -27.02 -21.57
N ALA A 398 -10.29 -27.55 -20.58
CA ALA A 398 -10.60 -27.37 -19.17
C ALA A 398 -10.58 -25.88 -18.76
N LEU A 399 -9.53 -25.13 -19.11
CA LEU A 399 -9.49 -23.69 -18.86
C LEU A 399 -10.69 -22.97 -19.48
N ARG A 400 -11.13 -23.39 -20.67
CA ARG A 400 -12.26 -22.80 -21.36
C ARG A 400 -13.59 -23.01 -20.61
N GLU A 401 -13.75 -24.13 -19.93
CA GLU A 401 -14.92 -24.43 -19.11
C GLU A 401 -14.94 -23.54 -17.87
N TYR A 402 -13.83 -23.43 -17.14
CA TYR A 402 -13.73 -22.49 -16.01
C TYR A 402 -14.02 -21.04 -16.42
N MET A 403 -13.57 -20.63 -17.62
CA MET A 403 -13.87 -19.28 -18.12
C MET A 403 -15.34 -19.07 -18.50
N ARG A 404 -16.06 -20.10 -18.96
CA ARG A 404 -17.52 -20.04 -19.18
C ARG A 404 -18.26 -19.90 -17.86
N ASP A 405 -17.81 -20.61 -16.84
CA ASP A 405 -18.40 -20.63 -15.50
C ASP A 405 -17.97 -19.46 -14.63
N TYR A 406 -17.14 -18.54 -15.14
CA TYR A 406 -16.58 -17.40 -14.36
C TYR A 406 -17.64 -16.63 -13.56
N VAL A 407 -18.84 -16.46 -14.09
CA VAL A 407 -19.95 -15.75 -13.43
C VAL A 407 -20.52 -16.48 -12.22
N HIS A 408 -20.25 -17.77 -12.08
CA HIS A 408 -20.74 -18.65 -11.01
C HIS A 408 -19.78 -18.74 -9.82
N TRP A 409 -18.60 -18.14 -9.90
CA TRP A 409 -17.60 -18.21 -8.84
C TRP A 409 -17.71 -17.05 -7.85
N SER A 410 -17.51 -17.37 -6.56
CA SER A 410 -17.28 -16.45 -5.46
C SER A 410 -15.84 -16.61 -4.99
N CYS A 411 -15.17 -15.53 -4.59
CA CYS A 411 -13.79 -15.62 -4.14
C CYS A 411 -13.58 -14.84 -2.83
N LEU A 412 -12.95 -15.50 -1.87
CA LEU A 412 -12.49 -14.96 -0.60
C LEU A 412 -10.98 -14.85 -0.58
N GLY A 413 -10.45 -13.90 0.17
CA GLY A 413 -9.01 -13.75 0.41
C GLY A 413 -8.73 -13.50 1.87
N ALA A 414 -7.74 -14.17 2.43
CA ALA A 414 -7.27 -13.89 3.78
C ALA A 414 -6.08 -12.94 3.76
N LEU A 415 -5.84 -12.28 4.88
CA LEU A 415 -4.63 -11.51 5.17
C LEU A 415 -4.04 -12.04 6.46
N CYS A 416 -2.98 -12.83 6.32
CA CYS A 416 -2.29 -13.50 7.42
C CYS A 416 -1.11 -12.64 7.89
N GLU A 417 -1.05 -12.32 9.18
CA GLU A 417 0.08 -11.58 9.75
C GLU A 417 1.29 -12.49 9.89
N PHE A 418 2.27 -12.35 9.00
CA PHE A 418 3.56 -13.04 9.12
C PHE A 418 4.50 -12.30 10.05
N LEU A 419 5.32 -13.06 10.78
CA LEU A 419 6.16 -12.50 11.83
C LEU A 419 7.40 -11.76 11.28
N PRO A 420 7.80 -10.63 11.89
CA PRO A 420 9.02 -9.93 11.52
C PRO A 420 10.25 -10.77 11.93
N ARG A 421 11.09 -11.10 10.95
CA ARG A 421 12.31 -11.87 11.14
C ARG A 421 13.52 -11.10 10.58
N PRO A 422 14.65 -11.04 11.29
CA PRO A 422 15.81 -10.23 10.85
C PRO A 422 16.47 -10.74 9.58
N GLU A 423 16.34 -12.05 9.26
CA GLU A 423 16.85 -12.66 8.04
C GLU A 423 16.00 -12.36 6.80
N ASN A 424 14.73 -12.01 6.98
CA ASN A 424 13.88 -11.50 5.91
C ASN A 424 14.24 -10.05 5.67
N ARG A 425 14.95 -9.78 4.57
CA ARG A 425 15.56 -8.48 4.36
C ARG A 425 15.74 -8.09 2.90
N VAL A 426 15.86 -6.79 2.67
CA VAL A 426 16.33 -6.21 1.42
C VAL A 426 17.83 -5.96 1.50
N THR A 427 18.56 -6.37 0.46
CA THR A 427 19.99 -6.07 0.22
C THR A 427 20.16 -5.52 -1.19
N LEU A 428 21.38 -5.14 -1.54
CA LEU A 428 21.73 -4.78 -2.92
C LEU A 428 22.30 -6.00 -3.64
N ALA A 429 21.93 -6.17 -4.91
CA ALA A 429 22.53 -7.14 -5.82
C ALA A 429 23.66 -6.51 -6.64
N ASP A 430 24.45 -7.34 -7.32
CA ASP A 430 25.49 -6.89 -8.26
C ASP A 430 24.88 -6.34 -9.56
N GLU A 431 23.70 -6.82 -9.93
CA GLU A 431 22.95 -6.38 -11.10
C GLU A 431 22.51 -4.93 -10.95
N LYS A 432 22.52 -4.21 -12.06
CA LYS A 432 22.16 -2.79 -12.10
C LYS A 432 20.91 -2.54 -12.94
N ASP A 433 20.14 -1.57 -12.51
CA ASP A 433 19.00 -1.07 -13.26
C ASP A 433 19.40 -0.13 -14.42
N SER A 434 18.40 0.42 -15.10
CA SER A 434 18.59 1.37 -16.21
C SER A 434 19.23 2.71 -15.79
N TYR A 435 19.30 2.99 -14.48
CA TYR A 435 19.97 4.16 -13.91
C TYR A 435 21.42 3.85 -13.46
N GLY A 436 21.89 2.61 -13.66
CA GLY A 436 23.22 2.16 -13.22
C GLY A 436 23.33 1.87 -11.72
N LEU A 437 22.20 1.80 -11.01
CA LEU A 437 22.18 1.53 -9.56
C LEU A 437 21.98 0.03 -9.29
N PRO A 438 22.66 -0.54 -8.26
CA PRO A 438 22.36 -1.87 -7.76
C PRO A 438 20.86 -2.08 -7.55
N VAL A 439 20.32 -3.19 -8.07
CA VAL A 439 18.91 -3.53 -7.85
C VAL A 439 18.67 -4.11 -6.47
N ALA A 440 17.43 -4.04 -5.99
CA ALA A 440 17.07 -4.69 -4.74
C ALA A 440 17.09 -6.21 -4.89
N CYS A 441 17.73 -6.89 -3.93
CA CYS A 441 17.59 -8.32 -3.70
C CYS A 441 16.89 -8.50 -2.35
N PHE A 442 15.71 -9.13 -2.32
CA PHE A 442 15.03 -9.41 -1.07
C PHE A 442 15.03 -10.91 -0.78
N SER A 443 15.57 -11.24 0.38
CA SER A 443 15.52 -12.57 0.94
C SER A 443 14.29 -12.69 1.81
N TYR A 444 13.44 -13.66 1.49
CA TYR A 444 12.24 -13.91 2.26
C TYR A 444 11.98 -15.42 2.37
N SER A 445 11.68 -15.88 3.58
CA SER A 445 11.28 -17.27 3.85
C SER A 445 10.21 -17.28 4.93
N GLN A 446 9.22 -18.14 4.78
CA GLN A 446 8.20 -18.38 5.79
C GLN A 446 8.74 -19.20 6.96
N CYS A 447 8.27 -18.92 8.16
CA CYS A 447 8.46 -19.80 9.32
C CYS A 447 7.27 -20.77 9.48
N ASP A 448 7.37 -21.69 10.44
CA ASP A 448 6.30 -22.67 10.70
C ASP A 448 5.01 -22.00 11.16
N ASN A 449 5.12 -20.91 11.93
CA ASN A 449 3.98 -20.09 12.32
C ASN A 449 3.23 -19.53 11.10
N ASP A 450 3.96 -18.98 10.12
CA ASP A 450 3.37 -18.38 8.91
C ASP A 450 2.64 -19.46 8.08
N ARG A 451 3.23 -20.66 7.99
CA ARG A 451 2.62 -21.80 7.29
C ARG A 451 1.38 -22.33 8.00
N ALA A 452 1.41 -22.45 9.35
CA ALA A 452 0.26 -22.89 10.14
C ALA A 452 -0.90 -21.89 10.02
N LEU A 453 -0.61 -20.61 10.17
CA LEU A 453 -1.56 -19.50 10.02
C LEU A 453 -2.23 -19.50 8.64
N THR A 454 -1.44 -19.70 7.57
CA THR A 454 -1.96 -19.75 6.19
C THR A 454 -2.91 -20.92 5.98
N ARG A 455 -2.55 -22.13 6.47
CA ARG A 455 -3.44 -23.31 6.40
C ARG A 455 -4.74 -23.09 7.14
N ALA A 456 -4.69 -22.51 8.35
CA ALA A 456 -5.89 -22.22 9.13
C ALA A 456 -6.81 -21.24 8.39
N ALA A 457 -6.26 -20.18 7.78
CA ALA A 457 -7.02 -19.22 7.00
C ALA A 457 -7.69 -19.87 5.77
N GLN A 458 -7.00 -20.78 5.09
CA GLN A 458 -7.55 -21.54 3.96
C GLN A 458 -8.73 -22.40 4.40
N THR A 459 -8.57 -23.21 5.46
CA THR A 459 -9.64 -24.06 5.99
C THR A 459 -10.89 -23.24 6.32
N VAL A 460 -10.74 -22.11 7.00
CA VAL A 460 -11.89 -21.26 7.33
C VAL A 460 -12.58 -20.71 6.08
N MET A 461 -11.84 -20.31 5.04
CA MET A 461 -12.43 -19.84 3.79
C MET A 461 -13.16 -20.97 3.04
N GLU A 462 -12.58 -22.17 3.01
CA GLU A 462 -13.22 -23.38 2.44
C GLU A 462 -14.52 -23.71 3.16
N ASP A 463 -14.50 -23.70 4.50
CA ASP A 463 -15.68 -23.95 5.33
C ASP A 463 -16.80 -22.94 5.06
N ILE A 464 -16.45 -21.64 4.95
CA ILE A 464 -17.43 -20.59 4.62
C ILE A 464 -18.06 -20.83 3.26
N LEU A 465 -17.28 -21.17 2.23
CA LEU A 465 -17.77 -21.40 0.87
C LEU A 465 -18.63 -22.67 0.80
N HIS A 466 -18.21 -23.77 1.42
CA HIS A 466 -19.01 -25.00 1.52
C HIS A 466 -20.30 -24.77 2.30
N ALA A 467 -20.25 -24.08 3.44
CA ALA A 467 -21.44 -23.70 4.18
C ALA A 467 -22.39 -22.81 3.36
N ALA A 468 -21.86 -21.98 2.47
CA ALA A 468 -22.66 -21.19 1.52
C ALA A 468 -23.28 -22.04 0.40
N GLY A 469 -22.80 -23.27 0.17
CA GLY A 469 -23.31 -24.21 -0.84
C GLY A 469 -22.43 -24.31 -2.08
N ALA A 470 -21.13 -24.06 -1.98
CA ALA A 470 -20.18 -24.30 -3.06
C ALA A 470 -20.07 -25.81 -3.34
N ASP A 471 -20.10 -26.20 -4.61
CA ASP A 471 -19.93 -27.58 -5.08
C ASP A 471 -18.49 -27.92 -5.45
N GLU A 472 -17.69 -26.91 -5.77
CA GLU A 472 -16.25 -27.01 -6.03
C GLU A 472 -15.52 -25.87 -5.33
N VAL A 473 -14.32 -26.13 -4.80
CA VAL A 473 -13.46 -25.11 -4.16
C VAL A 473 -12.04 -25.25 -4.67
N ILE A 474 -11.43 -24.13 -5.05
CA ILE A 474 -10.00 -24.05 -5.44
C ILE A 474 -9.31 -22.99 -4.61
N THR A 475 -8.06 -23.26 -4.19
CA THR A 475 -7.26 -22.32 -3.43
C THR A 475 -5.93 -22.05 -4.10
N ILE A 476 -5.53 -20.79 -4.14
CA ILE A 476 -4.22 -20.35 -4.64
C ILE A 476 -3.46 -19.59 -3.55
N GLN A 477 -2.15 -19.74 -3.53
CA GLN A 477 -1.27 -18.97 -2.67
C GLN A 477 -0.95 -17.63 -3.33
N ARG A 478 -1.13 -16.56 -2.56
CA ARG A 478 -0.70 -15.22 -2.92
C ARG A 478 -0.01 -14.55 -1.75
N TYR A 479 0.68 -13.47 -2.04
CA TYR A 479 1.36 -12.63 -1.07
C TYR A 479 1.09 -11.17 -1.38
N ALA A 480 0.98 -10.34 -0.34
CA ALA A 480 0.63 -8.94 -0.50
C ALA A 480 1.29 -8.06 0.59
N HIS A 481 1.15 -6.77 0.44
CA HIS A 481 1.39 -5.76 1.46
C HIS A 481 2.77 -5.85 2.14
N LEU A 482 3.86 -5.62 1.36
CA LEU A 482 5.19 -5.57 1.93
C LEU A 482 5.34 -4.36 2.84
N VAL A 483 5.79 -4.60 4.07
CA VAL A 483 6.11 -3.58 5.08
C VAL A 483 7.41 -3.95 5.80
N GLY A 484 7.98 -3.04 6.61
CA GLY A 484 9.29 -3.25 7.22
C GLY A 484 10.45 -2.92 6.28
N GLY A 485 11.67 -3.13 6.71
CA GLY A 485 12.90 -2.78 5.99
C GLY A 485 13.57 -1.47 6.45
N ALA A 486 12.87 -0.61 7.19
CA ALA A 486 13.43 0.56 7.87
C ALA A 486 12.67 0.84 9.17
N ARG A 487 12.42 -0.21 9.95
CA ARG A 487 11.44 -0.21 11.03
C ARG A 487 11.70 0.86 12.10
N MET A 488 10.63 1.34 12.67
CA MET A 488 10.60 2.20 13.85
C MET A 488 10.97 1.41 15.10
N ALA A 489 11.79 2.01 15.98
CA ALA A 489 12.18 1.38 17.24
C ALA A 489 12.39 2.41 18.36
N ALA A 490 12.62 1.93 19.57
CA ALA A 490 12.95 2.78 20.71
C ALA A 490 14.40 3.31 20.65
N ASP A 491 15.30 2.58 19.98
CA ASP A 491 16.72 2.93 19.85
C ASP A 491 17.30 2.48 18.50
N GLU A 492 18.48 2.99 18.18
CA GLU A 492 19.18 2.78 16.90
C GLU A 492 19.68 1.34 16.66
N ARG A 493 19.86 0.54 17.72
CA ARG A 493 20.31 -0.87 17.60
C ARG A 493 19.20 -1.78 17.13
N HIS A 494 17.95 -1.35 17.31
CA HIS A 494 16.76 -2.15 17.02
C HIS A 494 15.95 -1.63 15.85
N GLY A 495 16.30 -0.47 15.26
CA GLY A 495 15.59 0.08 14.11
C GLY A 495 16.34 1.23 13.44
N VAL A 496 15.70 1.79 12.43
CA VAL A 496 16.26 2.84 11.57
C VAL A 496 15.76 4.23 11.98
N VAL A 497 14.51 4.31 12.44
CA VAL A 497 13.85 5.56 12.81
C VAL A 497 13.24 5.52 14.21
N ASP A 498 13.13 6.69 14.82
CA ASP A 498 12.47 6.88 16.11
C ASP A 498 10.95 6.89 16.00
N ARG A 499 10.27 7.06 17.15
CA ARG A 499 8.80 7.16 17.23
C ARG A 499 8.17 8.30 16.41
N HIS A 500 8.95 9.25 15.91
CA HIS A 500 8.52 10.38 15.07
C HIS A 500 8.90 10.18 13.60
N CYS A 501 9.31 8.96 13.22
CA CYS A 501 9.80 8.62 11.89
C CYS A 501 11.12 9.32 11.52
N ARG A 502 11.83 9.92 12.46
CA ARG A 502 13.13 10.57 12.25
C ARG A 502 14.24 9.53 12.35
N SER A 503 15.19 9.55 11.43
CA SER A 503 16.37 8.70 11.48
C SER A 503 17.19 8.95 12.75
N PHE A 504 17.70 7.88 13.35
CA PHE A 504 18.64 7.96 14.47
C PHE A 504 19.99 8.52 14.04
N ALA A 505 20.48 8.15 12.84
CA ALA A 505 21.82 8.49 12.35
C ALA A 505 21.88 9.85 11.65
N VAL A 506 20.80 10.27 10.97
CA VAL A 506 20.75 11.51 10.16
C VAL A 506 19.63 12.40 10.68
N PRO A 507 19.95 13.49 11.42
CA PRO A 507 18.98 14.22 12.26
C PRO A 507 17.89 14.97 11.49
N ASN A 508 18.05 15.17 10.19
CA ASN A 508 17.06 15.82 9.30
C ASN A 508 16.56 14.90 8.19
N LEU A 509 16.66 13.58 8.38
CA LEU A 509 16.10 12.57 7.50
C LEU A 509 14.92 11.88 8.20
N TYR A 510 13.84 11.70 7.47
CA TYR A 510 12.60 11.03 7.90
C TYR A 510 12.26 9.89 6.96
N VAL A 511 11.60 8.84 7.45
CA VAL A 511 11.03 7.76 6.63
C VAL A 511 9.56 7.62 7.00
N THR A 512 8.64 7.70 6.03
CA THR A 512 7.20 7.82 6.30
C THR A 512 6.33 6.88 5.47
N ASP A 513 6.86 5.78 4.97
CA ASP A 513 6.12 4.74 4.26
C ASP A 513 5.97 3.46 5.09
N GLY A 514 5.50 2.38 4.46
CA GLY A 514 5.31 1.09 5.13
C GLY A 514 6.59 0.44 5.65
N SER A 515 7.77 0.91 5.24
CA SER A 515 9.04 0.36 5.71
C SER A 515 9.29 0.60 7.20
N VAL A 516 8.64 1.59 7.79
CA VAL A 516 8.81 1.91 9.22
C VAL A 516 7.98 1.05 10.17
N LEU A 517 7.04 0.25 9.67
CA LEU A 517 6.13 -0.53 10.52
C LEU A 517 6.88 -1.67 11.22
N PRO A 518 6.85 -1.75 12.58
CA PRO A 518 7.50 -2.82 13.34
C PRO A 518 6.85 -4.19 13.20
N THR A 519 5.52 -4.21 12.99
CA THR A 519 4.67 -5.38 12.75
C THR A 519 3.67 -5.08 11.64
N GLN A 520 3.01 -6.09 11.12
CA GLN A 520 2.21 -5.96 9.90
C GLN A 520 0.72 -5.87 10.17
N GLY A 521 0.24 -6.44 11.29
CA GLY A 521 -1.19 -6.66 11.54
C GLY A 521 -1.86 -7.60 10.52
N SER A 522 -3.04 -8.07 10.83
CA SER A 522 -3.85 -8.88 9.90
C SER A 522 -4.77 -7.99 9.06
N ALA A 523 -4.35 -6.77 8.75
CA ALA A 523 -5.13 -5.75 8.06
C ALA A 523 -4.31 -5.09 6.93
N ASN A 524 -5.02 -4.50 5.96
CA ASN A 524 -4.38 -3.76 4.87
C ASN A 524 -3.69 -2.49 5.44
N PRO A 525 -2.39 -2.27 5.20
CA PRO A 525 -1.61 -1.28 5.96
C PRO A 525 -1.77 0.17 5.49
N ALA A 526 -2.48 0.44 4.38
CA ALA A 526 -2.50 1.76 3.74
C ALA A 526 -2.95 2.89 4.69
N LEU A 527 -4.05 2.69 5.44
CA LEU A 527 -4.55 3.69 6.39
C LEU A 527 -3.57 3.92 7.54
N THR A 528 -2.93 2.85 8.04
CA THR A 528 -1.92 2.92 9.11
C THR A 528 -0.68 3.67 8.65
N ILE A 529 -0.18 3.42 7.43
CA ILE A 529 0.93 4.17 6.83
C ILE A 529 0.60 5.66 6.76
N MET A 530 -0.60 6.00 6.29
CA MET A 530 -1.06 7.39 6.24
C MET A 530 -1.16 8.03 7.63
N ALA A 531 -1.66 7.29 8.63
CA ALA A 531 -1.78 7.78 10.01
C ALA A 531 -0.41 8.04 10.65
N VAL A 532 0.57 7.16 10.42
CA VAL A 532 1.97 7.33 10.85
C VAL A 532 2.58 8.57 10.21
N ALA A 533 2.38 8.77 8.90
CA ALA A 533 2.87 9.94 8.17
C ALA A 533 2.19 11.24 8.65
N ALA A 534 0.87 11.22 8.91
CA ALA A 534 0.13 12.37 9.44
C ALA A 534 0.65 12.77 10.83
N ARG A 535 0.93 11.77 11.69
CA ARG A 535 1.54 11.99 12.99
C ARG A 535 2.95 12.57 12.87
N ALA A 536 3.79 12.06 11.97
CA ALA A 536 5.12 12.62 11.71
C ALA A 536 5.05 14.08 11.25
N ALA A 537 4.13 14.41 10.34
CA ALA A 537 3.90 15.79 9.89
C ALA A 537 3.50 16.72 11.04
N HIS A 538 2.65 16.24 11.96
CA HIS A 538 2.25 17.02 13.15
C HIS A 538 3.46 17.40 14.02
N TYR A 539 4.37 16.45 14.27
CA TYR A 539 5.56 16.73 15.07
C TYR A 539 6.57 17.62 14.34
N LEU A 540 6.70 17.49 13.01
CA LEU A 540 7.53 18.39 12.22
C LEU A 540 7.05 19.84 12.31
N THR A 541 5.73 20.07 12.19
CA THR A 541 5.15 21.42 12.28
C THR A 541 5.22 22.00 13.69
N ALA A 542 5.01 21.18 14.72
CA ALA A 542 5.11 21.61 16.13
C ALA A 542 6.56 21.96 16.51
N GLY A 543 7.55 21.19 16.06
CA GLY A 543 8.98 21.47 16.27
C GLY A 543 9.42 22.76 15.60
N ALA A 544 8.95 23.05 14.40
CA ALA A 544 9.25 24.32 13.72
C ALA A 544 8.68 25.54 14.44
N ALA A 545 7.48 25.42 15.05
CA ALA A 545 6.87 26.48 15.85
C ALA A 545 7.59 26.74 17.19
N GLY A 546 8.28 25.73 17.73
CA GLY A 546 9.02 25.80 19.00
C GLY A 546 10.50 26.20 18.88
N GLY A 547 10.99 26.48 17.67
CA GLY A 547 12.44 26.68 17.39
C GLY A 547 13.20 25.38 17.64
N ILE A 548 13.67 24.73 16.59
CA ILE A 548 14.50 23.51 16.71
C ILE A 548 15.77 23.90 17.43
N SER A 549 15.88 23.55 18.73
CA SER A 549 17.11 23.61 19.51
C SER A 549 17.99 22.39 19.24
#